data_0de0c643b9fb5246f6b9f8dd91a6e85f
#
_entry.id   0de0c643b9fb5246f6b9f8dd91a6e85f
#
_cell.length_a   1.000
_cell.length_b   1.000
_cell.length_c   1.000
_cell.angle_alpha   90.00
_cell.angle_beta   90.00
_cell.angle_gamma   90.00
#
_symmetry.space_group_name_H-M   'P 1'
#
loop_
_entity.id
_entity.type
_entity.pdbx_description
1 polymer ?
#
loop_
_entity_poly.entity_id
_entity_poly.type
_entity_poly.pdbx_seq_one_letter_code
_entity_poly.pdbx_strand_id
1 'polypeptide(L)'
;MCIRDSTKTQGAAKPKKKVKRVVTDGIAHVQASFNNTIITITDRQGNALSWATSGGAGFRGSRKSTPFAAQVAAEKAGRAALDYGLKSVEVRIKGPGPGRESAVRALNALGYKVSNIIDITPIPHNGCRPPKKRRV
;
A
#
# COMPACT_ATOMS: atom_id res chain seq x y z
N MET A 1 -10.13 -41.53 -1.86
CA MET A 1 -10.07 -40.93 -1.93
C MET A 1 -10.04 -39.99 -1.85
N CYS A 2 -10.31 -39.98 -1.84
CA CYS A 2 -10.33 -39.05 -1.89
C CYS A 2 -10.10 -38.20 -1.72
N ILE A 3 -10.14 -38.14 -1.47
CA ILE A 3 -9.95 -37.30 -1.26
C ILE A 3 -9.60 -36.52 -1.65
N ARG A 4 -9.47 -36.51 -2.07
CA ARG A 4 -9.20 -35.75 -2.55
C ARG A 4 -9.54 -34.91 -2.79
N ASP A 5 -9.78 -35.22 -3.00
CA ASP A 5 -10.20 -34.39 -3.35
C ASP A 5 -10.30 -33.38 -2.92
N SER A 6 -10.36 -33.54 -2.32
CA SER A 6 -10.57 -32.50 -1.83
C SER A 6 -9.78 -31.57 -2.12
N THR A 7 -9.18 -31.87 -2.30
CA THR A 7 -8.48 -31.05 -2.58
C THR A 7 -8.71 -30.24 -3.45
N LYS A 8 -9.22 -30.58 -4.01
CA LYS A 8 -9.65 -29.85 -4.78
C LYS A 8 -10.06 -28.73 -4.32
N THR A 9 -10.29 -28.79 -3.31
CA THR A 9 -10.76 -27.67 -2.74
C THR A 9 -9.91 -26.55 -2.94
N GLN A 10 -8.74 -26.76 -3.12
CA GLN A 10 -7.93 -25.70 -3.38
C GLN A 10 -8.45 -24.96 -4.49
N GLY A 11 -9.20 -25.53 -5.21
CA GLY A 11 -9.83 -24.80 -6.26
C GLY A 11 -10.56 -23.61 -5.79
N ALA A 12 -10.86 -23.55 -4.55
CA ALA A 12 -11.62 -22.43 -4.04
C ALA A 12 -10.95 -21.12 -4.29
N ALA A 13 -9.66 -21.07 -4.27
CA ALA A 13 -8.96 -19.82 -4.50
C ALA A 13 -9.11 -19.35 -5.94
N LYS A 14 -9.29 -20.26 -6.85
CA LYS A 14 -9.36 -19.91 -8.24
C LYS A 14 -10.58 -19.11 -8.63
N PRO A 15 -11.75 -19.47 -8.17
CA PRO A 15 -12.92 -18.70 -8.50
C PRO A 15 -12.79 -17.25 -8.06
N LYS A 16 -12.10 -17.01 -6.99
CA LYS A 16 -11.93 -15.65 -6.51
C LYS A 16 -11.17 -14.80 -7.49
N LYS A 17 -10.21 -15.37 -8.17
CA LYS A 17 -9.43 -14.61 -9.13
C LYS A 17 -10.26 -14.18 -10.31
N LYS A 18 -11.23 -14.96 -10.67
CA LYS A 18 -12.10 -14.63 -11.79
C LYS A 18 -12.96 -13.42 -11.52
N VAL A 19 -13.15 -13.11 -10.28
CA VAL A 19 -14.01 -12.00 -9.89
C VAL A 19 -13.27 -10.68 -9.91
N LYS A 20 -11.96 -10.70 -10.05
CA LYS A 20 -11.18 -9.48 -10.04
C LYS A 20 -11.54 -8.60 -11.21
N ARG A 21 -11.82 -7.35 -10.92
CA ARG A 21 -12.13 -6.39 -11.94
C ARG A 21 -10.84 -5.92 -12.59
N VAL A 22 -10.94 -5.48 -13.83
CA VAL A 22 -9.81 -4.89 -14.52
C VAL A 22 -9.83 -3.39 -14.23
N VAL A 23 -8.76 -2.90 -13.63
CA VAL A 23 -8.62 -1.49 -13.29
C VAL A 23 -7.30 -1.03 -13.88
N THR A 24 -7.34 -0.09 -14.80
CA THR A 24 -6.12 0.42 -15.46
C THR A 24 -5.54 1.63 -14.75
N ASP A 25 -6.39 2.46 -14.16
CA ASP A 25 -5.95 3.65 -13.44
C ASP A 25 -6.32 3.52 -11.99
N GLY A 26 -5.41 3.85 -11.11
CA GLY A 26 -5.66 3.76 -9.69
C GLY A 26 -4.97 4.85 -8.91
N ILE A 27 -5.13 4.79 -7.62
CA ILE A 27 -4.52 5.73 -6.69
C ILE A 27 -3.71 4.94 -5.69
N ALA A 28 -2.46 5.31 -5.52
CA ALA A 28 -1.60 4.73 -4.50
C ALA A 28 -1.55 5.68 -3.31
N HIS A 29 -2.14 5.26 -2.21
CA HIS A 29 -2.15 6.03 -0.98
C HIS A 29 -0.97 5.62 -0.12
N VAL A 30 -0.06 6.55 0.13
CA VAL A 30 1.11 6.29 0.97
C VAL A 30 0.96 7.09 2.26
N GLN A 31 0.80 6.39 3.35
CA GLN A 31 0.76 7.03 4.66
C GLN A 31 2.06 6.71 5.38
N ALA A 32 2.92 7.70 5.48
CA ALA A 32 4.24 7.55 6.08
C ALA A 32 4.29 8.28 7.41
N SER A 33 4.26 7.53 8.50
CA SER A 33 4.43 8.08 9.83
C SER A 33 5.88 7.88 10.29
N PHE A 34 6.21 8.42 11.44
CA PHE A 34 7.56 8.23 11.98
C PHE A 34 7.84 6.78 12.36
N ASN A 35 6.80 6.00 12.60
CA ASN A 35 6.95 4.63 13.06
C ASN A 35 6.64 3.57 12.00
N ASN A 36 5.92 3.92 10.97
CA ASN A 36 5.46 2.91 10.02
C ASN A 36 5.10 3.55 8.68
N THR A 37 4.99 2.73 7.66
CA THR A 37 4.52 3.18 6.35
C THR A 37 3.45 2.21 5.89
N ILE A 38 2.32 2.76 5.48
CA ILE A 38 1.18 1.99 4.99
C ILE A 38 0.92 2.40 3.55
N ILE A 39 0.83 1.43 2.67
CA ILE A 39 0.57 1.68 1.26
C ILE A 39 -0.69 0.94 0.87
N THR A 40 -1.64 1.67 0.32
CA THR A 40 -2.90 1.11 -0.14
C THR A 40 -3.11 1.54 -1.58
N ILE A 41 -3.38 0.59 -2.44
CA ILE A 41 -3.66 0.88 -3.84
C ILE A 41 -5.15 0.68 -4.07
N THR A 42 -5.79 1.72 -4.57
CA THR A 42 -7.23 1.72 -4.80
C THR A 42 -7.53 2.08 -6.25
N ASP A 43 -8.78 1.89 -6.64
CA ASP A 43 -9.23 2.41 -7.92
C ASP A 43 -9.58 3.89 -7.76
N ARG A 44 -10.07 4.51 -8.82
CA ARG A 44 -10.44 5.94 -8.79
C ARG A 44 -11.60 6.24 -7.87
N GLN A 45 -12.38 5.24 -7.56
CA GLN A 45 -13.54 5.40 -6.68
C GLN A 45 -13.20 5.21 -5.22
N GLY A 46 -12.01 4.72 -4.92
CA GLY A 46 -11.56 4.52 -3.56
C GLY A 46 -11.69 3.09 -3.06
N ASN A 47 -12.06 2.15 -3.91
CA ASN A 47 -12.16 0.76 -3.52
C ASN A 47 -10.75 0.14 -3.45
N ALA A 48 -10.39 -0.42 -2.31
CA ALA A 48 -9.05 -0.97 -2.11
C ALA A 48 -8.83 -2.22 -2.97
N LEU A 49 -7.75 -2.23 -3.72
CA LEU A 49 -7.34 -3.37 -4.52
C LEU A 49 -6.29 -4.19 -3.80
N SER A 50 -5.33 -3.52 -3.20
CA SER A 50 -4.27 -4.20 -2.45
C SER A 50 -3.70 -3.22 -1.42
N TRP A 51 -3.02 -3.77 -0.43
CA TRP A 51 -2.37 -2.96 0.60
C TRP A 51 -1.21 -3.73 1.20
N ALA A 52 -0.28 -2.98 1.76
CA ALA A 52 0.82 -3.57 2.50
C ALA A 52 1.37 -2.54 3.48
N THR A 53 2.01 -3.01 4.52
CA THR A 53 2.63 -2.15 5.51
C THR A 53 4.06 -2.59 5.76
N SER A 54 4.88 -1.70 6.29
CA SER A 54 6.25 -2.06 6.67
C SER A 54 6.25 -3.17 7.72
N GLY A 55 5.34 -3.09 8.69
CA GLY A 55 5.23 -4.12 9.71
C GLY A 55 4.81 -5.47 9.15
N GLY A 56 3.89 -5.44 8.18
CA GLY A 56 3.44 -6.66 7.51
C GLY A 56 4.48 -7.28 6.60
N ALA A 57 5.48 -6.50 6.20
CA ALA A 57 6.57 -7.01 5.37
C ALA A 57 7.69 -7.67 6.18
N GLY A 58 7.52 -7.79 7.48
CA GLY A 58 8.49 -8.46 8.33
C GLY A 58 9.37 -7.54 9.15
N PHE A 59 9.26 -6.24 8.98
CA PHE A 59 10.04 -5.28 9.75
C PHE A 59 9.36 -5.00 11.07
N ARG A 60 10.13 -4.95 12.13
CA ARG A 60 9.60 -4.74 13.48
C ARG A 60 10.38 -3.63 14.18
N GLY A 61 9.72 -2.99 15.15
CA GLY A 61 10.35 -1.94 15.95
C GLY A 61 10.77 -0.76 15.10
N SER A 62 11.97 -0.27 15.31
CA SER A 62 12.48 0.89 14.60
C SER A 62 12.69 0.65 13.10
N ARG A 63 12.76 -0.60 12.68
CA ARG A 63 12.97 -0.91 11.26
C ARG A 63 11.75 -0.59 10.41
N LYS A 64 10.58 -0.52 10.99
CA LYS A 64 9.35 -0.22 10.25
C LYS A 64 9.37 1.16 9.62
N SER A 65 10.11 2.09 10.19
CA SER A 65 10.12 3.46 9.70
C SER A 65 11.22 3.73 8.67
N THR A 66 12.03 2.73 8.32
CA THR A 66 13.13 2.95 7.39
C THR A 66 12.62 3.08 5.95
N PRO A 67 13.35 3.82 5.10
CA PRO A 67 12.99 3.89 3.68
C PRO A 67 13.00 2.52 3.00
N PHE A 68 13.90 1.65 3.39
CA PHE A 68 13.95 0.30 2.82
C PHE A 68 12.67 -0.49 3.12
N ALA A 69 12.17 -0.37 4.34
CA ALA A 69 10.93 -1.05 4.72
C ALA A 69 9.76 -0.54 3.89
N ALA A 70 9.70 0.76 3.65
CA ALA A 70 8.67 1.34 2.81
C ALA A 70 8.77 0.84 1.37
N GLN A 71 9.99 0.70 0.87
CA GLN A 71 10.21 0.16 -0.46
C GLN A 71 9.67 -1.26 -0.59
N VAL A 72 9.98 -2.11 0.38
CA VAL A 72 9.50 -3.51 0.37
C VAL A 72 7.98 -3.56 0.44
N ALA A 73 7.38 -2.72 1.29
CA ALA A 73 5.92 -2.66 1.40
C ALA A 73 5.29 -2.21 0.09
N ALA A 74 5.87 -1.21 -0.57
CA ALA A 74 5.35 -0.72 -1.84
C ALA A 74 5.45 -1.78 -2.93
N GLU A 75 6.55 -2.53 -2.97
CA GLU A 75 6.70 -3.61 -3.92
C GLU A 75 5.65 -4.69 -3.70
N LYS A 76 5.41 -5.04 -2.45
CA LYS A 76 4.42 -6.07 -2.13
C LYS A 76 3.02 -5.63 -2.54
N ALA A 77 2.64 -4.42 -2.21
CA ALA A 77 1.34 -3.89 -2.59
C ALA A 77 1.21 -3.77 -4.11
N GLY A 78 2.26 -3.29 -4.77
CA GLY A 78 2.25 -3.12 -6.21
C GLY A 78 2.14 -4.41 -6.96
N ARG A 79 2.85 -5.44 -6.54
CA ARG A 79 2.75 -6.75 -7.19
C ARG A 79 1.36 -7.33 -7.07
N ALA A 80 0.75 -7.20 -5.91
CA ALA A 80 -0.62 -7.67 -5.72
C ALA A 80 -1.59 -6.91 -6.61
N ALA A 81 -1.38 -5.62 -6.79
CA ALA A 81 -2.25 -4.80 -7.64
C ALA A 81 -2.08 -5.09 -9.13
N LEU A 82 -0.95 -5.63 -9.54
CA LEU A 82 -0.75 -5.98 -10.95
C LEU A 82 -1.77 -7.00 -11.44
N ASP A 83 -2.29 -7.83 -10.54
CA ASP A 83 -3.30 -8.81 -10.91
C ASP A 83 -4.59 -8.16 -11.40
N TYR A 84 -4.81 -6.90 -11.08
CA TYR A 84 -5.99 -6.16 -11.53
C TYR A 84 -5.76 -5.45 -12.86
N GLY A 85 -4.59 -5.61 -13.44
CA GLY A 85 -4.27 -4.96 -14.70
C GLY A 85 -3.93 -3.48 -14.57
N LEU A 86 -3.62 -3.03 -13.38
CA LEU A 86 -3.32 -1.63 -13.10
C LEU A 86 -2.05 -1.22 -13.84
N LYS A 87 -2.10 -0.09 -14.52
CA LYS A 87 -0.94 0.40 -15.30
C LYS A 87 -0.48 1.77 -14.85
N SER A 88 -1.38 2.67 -14.55
CA SER A 88 -0.99 3.99 -14.09
C SER A 88 -1.59 4.29 -12.74
N VAL A 89 -0.86 5.04 -11.93
CA VAL A 89 -1.30 5.40 -10.59
C VAL A 89 -1.03 6.87 -10.33
N GLU A 90 -1.92 7.45 -9.56
CA GLU A 90 -1.70 8.76 -8.98
C GLU A 90 -1.26 8.51 -7.55
N VAL A 91 -0.13 9.05 -7.15
CA VAL A 91 0.39 8.83 -5.82
C VAL A 91 -0.04 9.97 -4.90
N ARG A 92 -0.66 9.62 -3.79
CA ARG A 92 -1.06 10.58 -2.76
C ARG A 92 -0.29 10.26 -1.49
N ILE A 93 0.56 11.18 -1.09
CA ILE A 93 1.44 11.01 0.05
C ILE A 93 0.89 11.77 1.25
N LYS A 94 0.92 11.13 2.39
CA LYS A 94 0.43 11.70 3.62
C LYS A 94 1.40 11.39 4.76
N GLY A 95 1.80 12.43 5.48
CA GLY A 95 2.62 12.26 6.66
C GLY A 95 4.09 12.58 6.46
N PRO A 96 4.83 12.77 7.55
CA PRO A 96 6.22 13.21 7.49
C PRO A 96 7.27 12.09 7.52
N GLY A 97 6.85 10.84 7.50
CA GLY A 97 7.77 9.72 7.67
C GLY A 97 8.81 9.60 6.57
N PRO A 98 9.88 8.86 6.82
CA PRO A 98 10.98 8.72 5.85
C PRO A 98 10.65 7.85 4.65
N GLY A 99 9.53 7.12 4.68
CA GLY A 99 9.16 6.24 3.59
C GLY A 99 8.46 6.91 2.41
N ARG A 100 8.30 8.22 2.43
CA ARG A 100 7.54 8.94 1.39
C ARG A 100 8.08 8.68 -0.02
N GLU A 101 9.34 9.00 -0.22
CA GLU A 101 9.94 8.90 -1.55
C GLU A 101 10.24 7.47 -1.95
N SER A 102 10.65 6.65 -1.00
CA SER A 102 11.01 5.27 -1.29
C SER A 102 9.84 4.49 -1.84
N ALA A 103 8.66 4.73 -1.31
CA ALA A 103 7.45 4.06 -1.79
C ALA A 103 7.17 4.42 -3.25
N VAL A 104 7.30 5.71 -3.59
CA VAL A 104 7.06 6.15 -4.96
C VAL A 104 8.07 5.54 -5.91
N ARG A 105 9.33 5.50 -5.53
CA ARG A 105 10.39 4.92 -6.35
C ARG A 105 10.13 3.43 -6.59
N ALA A 106 9.70 2.73 -5.55
CA ALA A 106 9.43 1.30 -5.68
C ALA A 106 8.26 1.04 -6.63
N LEU A 107 7.22 1.85 -6.57
CA LEU A 107 6.10 1.71 -7.50
C LEU A 107 6.54 1.99 -8.94
N ASN A 108 7.38 2.99 -9.13
CA ASN A 108 7.90 3.28 -10.46
C ASN A 108 8.78 2.14 -10.99
N ALA A 109 9.57 1.53 -10.11
CA ALA A 109 10.44 0.42 -10.47
C ALA A 109 9.67 -0.82 -10.89
N LEU A 110 8.44 -0.99 -10.40
CA LEU A 110 7.58 -2.11 -10.79
C LEU A 110 6.95 -1.93 -12.18
N GLY A 111 7.14 -0.77 -12.77
CA GLY A 111 6.61 -0.51 -14.10
C GLY A 111 5.33 0.31 -14.12
N TYR A 112 4.84 0.76 -12.99
CA TYR A 112 3.69 1.63 -12.95
C TYR A 112 4.06 3.01 -13.51
N LYS A 113 3.14 3.56 -14.28
CA LYS A 113 3.29 4.93 -14.75
C LYS A 113 2.71 5.85 -13.67
N VAL A 114 3.56 6.64 -13.06
CA VAL A 114 3.13 7.59 -12.05
C VAL A 114 2.68 8.86 -12.76
N SER A 115 1.38 9.12 -12.74
CA SER A 115 0.83 10.27 -13.45
C SER A 115 0.99 11.57 -12.64
N ASN A 116 0.72 11.50 -11.34
CA ASN A 116 0.82 12.66 -10.46
C ASN A 116 1.33 12.23 -9.10
N ILE A 117 2.00 13.15 -8.42
CA ILE A 117 2.40 12.95 -7.03
C ILE A 117 1.82 14.12 -6.26
N ILE A 118 0.93 13.83 -5.32
CA ILE A 118 0.23 14.86 -4.56
C ILE A 118 0.49 14.63 -3.08
N ASP A 119 0.81 15.69 -2.37
CA ASP A 119 0.97 15.64 -0.93
C ASP A 119 -0.34 16.08 -0.28
N ILE A 120 -0.99 15.18 0.44
CA ILE A 120 -2.26 15.44 1.09
C ILE A 120 -2.16 15.48 2.60
N THR A 121 -0.95 15.72 3.12
CA THR A 121 -0.74 15.80 4.56
C THR A 121 -1.69 16.83 5.16
N PRO A 122 -2.51 16.46 6.15
CA PRO A 122 -3.46 17.39 6.72
C PRO A 122 -2.75 18.47 7.56
N ILE A 123 -3.15 19.69 7.38
CA ILE A 123 -2.64 20.82 8.14
C ILE A 123 -3.81 21.47 8.86
N PRO A 124 -3.90 21.35 10.18
CA PRO A 124 -5.01 21.97 10.90
C PRO A 124 -4.89 23.50 10.92
N HIS A 125 -6.04 24.15 10.86
CA HIS A 125 -6.11 25.60 11.01
C HIS A 125 -6.45 25.92 12.48
N ASN A 126 -5.47 25.73 13.37
CA ASN A 126 -5.69 25.84 14.81
C ASN A 126 -6.71 24.82 15.32
N GLY A 127 -6.64 23.61 14.84
CA GLY A 127 -7.60 22.57 15.20
C GLY A 127 -7.51 22.13 16.66
N CYS A 128 -7.70 20.86 16.89
CA CYS A 128 -7.72 20.31 18.25
C CYS A 128 -6.36 20.47 18.93
N ARG A 129 -6.42 20.60 20.25
CA ARG A 129 -5.21 20.65 21.06
C ARG A 129 -4.48 19.31 20.94
N PRO A 130 -3.17 19.32 20.68
CA PRO A 130 -2.40 18.07 20.63
C PRO A 130 -2.32 17.42 22.02
N PRO A 131 -2.05 16.13 22.08
CA PRO A 131 -1.91 15.45 23.35
C PRO A 131 -0.70 15.97 24.11
N LYS A 132 -0.69 15.70 25.42
CA LYS A 132 0.42 16.16 26.24
C LYS A 132 1.72 15.49 25.83
N LYS A 133 2.82 16.14 26.23
CA LYS A 133 4.14 15.61 25.92
C LYS A 133 4.30 14.23 26.54
N ARG A 134 4.86 13.34 25.77
CA ARG A 134 5.08 11.97 26.18
C ARG A 134 6.20 11.91 27.21
N ARG A 135 5.99 11.13 28.24
CA ARG A 135 7.04 10.86 29.21
C ARG A 135 7.99 9.82 28.65
N VAL A 136 9.27 10.04 28.87
CA VAL A 136 10.29 9.13 28.36
C VAL A 136 11.13 8.63 29.51
#